data_ffdc9bafdade0beb960d79886f29ef0a
#
_entry.id   ffdc9bafdade0beb960d79886f29ef0a
#
_cell.length_a   1.000
_cell.length_b   1.000
_cell.length_c   1.000
_cell.angle_alpha   90.00
_cell.angle_beta   90.00
_cell.angle_gamma   90.00
#
_symmetry.space_group_name_H-M   'P 1'
#
loop_
_entity.id
_entity.type
_entity.pdbx_description
1 polymer ?
#
loop_
_entity_poly.entity_id
_entity_poly.type
_entity_poly.pdbx_seq_one_letter_code
_entity_poly.pdbx_strand_id
1 'polypeptide(L)'
;ADLFDQYLVYRPEWIASWERGETVAELADEHPWQPVLWRELVRLTAELGQPHWHRANLYQKFIQALEQAPSRPQGIPKRLFIFGISALPPVYLSALKALSLHCDVHLMFTNPSRHYWGDIQDPKWVARQWRSRDGDTTRPFLPPPNIGNPLLASMGKLGRDNFYLLAQLEPNDIEAFVEPQTDNLLHQLQRDILNLDDGTVLMPDAEHPRHPVAQNDHSIRINACHSPMREVEVLHDHLLHLNGRSNILIVGAAVVVAGG
;
A
#
# COMPACT_ATOMS: atom_id res chain seq x y z
N ALA A 1 -13.16 -15.56 14.92
CA ALA A 1 -11.70 -15.73 14.94
C ALA A 1 -11.04 -14.67 14.05
N ASP A 2 -11.34 -14.62 12.78
CA ASP A 2 -10.65 -13.76 11.78
C ASP A 2 -10.72 -12.26 12.09
N LEU A 3 -11.82 -11.79 12.69
CA LEU A 3 -11.98 -10.39 13.07
C LEU A 3 -10.97 -9.96 14.13
N PHE A 4 -10.83 -10.76 15.20
CA PHE A 4 -9.86 -10.46 16.26
C PHE A 4 -8.41 -10.63 15.79
N ASP A 5 -8.14 -11.57 14.88
CA ASP A 5 -6.81 -11.69 14.27
C ASP A 5 -6.44 -10.43 13.45
N GLN A 6 -7.41 -9.85 12.74
CA GLN A 6 -7.22 -8.56 12.08
C GLN A 6 -6.94 -7.43 13.08
N TYR A 7 -7.68 -7.36 14.21
CA TYR A 7 -7.43 -6.35 15.24
C TYR A 7 -6.06 -6.49 15.89
N LEU A 8 -5.59 -7.72 16.11
CA LEU A 8 -4.23 -7.97 16.62
C LEU A 8 -3.11 -7.39 15.73
N VAL A 9 -3.40 -7.24 14.44
CA VAL A 9 -2.44 -6.73 13.44
C VAL A 9 -2.63 -5.25 13.17
N TYR A 10 -3.88 -4.81 12.97
CA TYR A 10 -4.18 -3.47 12.45
C TYR A 10 -4.71 -2.50 13.51
N ARG A 11 -5.15 -3.01 14.66
CA ARG A 11 -5.70 -2.24 15.79
C ARG A 11 -5.25 -2.78 17.15
N PRO A 12 -3.93 -2.99 17.34
CA PRO A 12 -3.42 -3.54 18.60
C PRO A 12 -3.75 -2.67 19.81
N GLU A 13 -3.92 -1.37 19.61
CA GLU A 13 -4.34 -0.41 20.64
C GLU A 13 -5.75 -0.69 21.17
N TRP A 14 -6.69 -1.16 20.32
CA TRP A 14 -8.03 -1.55 20.75
C TRP A 14 -7.98 -2.77 21.67
N ILE A 15 -7.21 -3.77 21.28
CA ILE A 15 -6.98 -4.97 22.07
C ILE A 15 -6.40 -4.62 23.45
N ALA A 16 -5.38 -3.79 23.48
CA ALA A 16 -4.75 -3.34 24.73
C ALA A 16 -5.73 -2.54 25.63
N SER A 17 -6.59 -1.69 25.05
CA SER A 17 -7.64 -0.98 25.78
C SER A 17 -8.67 -1.94 26.38
N TRP A 18 -9.13 -2.94 25.62
CA TRP A 18 -10.07 -3.92 26.11
C TRP A 18 -9.52 -4.79 27.25
N GLU A 19 -8.23 -5.13 27.22
CA GLU A 19 -7.56 -5.86 28.31
C GLU A 19 -7.44 -5.03 29.60
N ARG A 20 -7.33 -3.71 29.47
CA ARG A 20 -7.40 -2.79 30.62
C ARG A 20 -8.83 -2.52 31.12
N GLY A 21 -9.85 -3.06 30.43
CA GLY A 21 -11.26 -2.82 30.76
C GLY A 21 -11.82 -1.51 30.20
N GLU A 22 -11.09 -0.84 29.34
CA GLU A 22 -11.48 0.42 28.69
C GLU A 22 -12.39 0.14 27.48
N THR A 23 -13.19 1.14 27.09
CA THR A 23 -14.00 1.13 25.88
C THR A 23 -13.28 1.91 24.77
N VAL A 24 -13.44 1.45 23.53
CA VAL A 24 -12.94 2.15 22.35
C VAL A 24 -14.10 2.94 21.75
N ALA A 25 -13.97 4.28 21.67
CA ALA A 25 -15.06 5.17 21.28
C ALA A 25 -15.61 4.86 19.89
N GLU A 26 -14.75 4.46 18.95
CA GLU A 26 -15.12 4.14 17.56
C GLU A 26 -16.05 2.91 17.46
N LEU A 27 -16.08 2.04 18.48
CA LEU A 27 -16.86 0.78 18.47
C LEU A 27 -17.92 0.70 19.57
N ALA A 28 -17.98 1.67 20.48
CA ALA A 28 -18.77 1.58 21.70
C ALA A 28 -20.26 1.34 21.44
N ASP A 29 -20.81 1.98 20.40
CA ASP A 29 -22.25 1.92 20.10
C ASP A 29 -22.63 0.80 19.12
N GLU A 30 -21.72 0.44 18.20
CA GLU A 30 -22.02 -0.53 17.14
C GLU A 30 -21.74 -1.98 17.55
N HIS A 31 -20.69 -2.21 18.34
CA HIS A 31 -20.22 -3.56 18.65
C HIS A 31 -19.84 -3.78 20.14
N PRO A 32 -20.72 -3.51 21.10
CA PRO A 32 -20.42 -3.57 22.53
C PRO A 32 -20.05 -4.99 23.04
N TRP A 33 -20.37 -6.02 22.28
CA TRP A 33 -20.06 -7.42 22.60
C TRP A 33 -18.59 -7.80 22.38
N GLN A 34 -17.87 -7.08 21.52
CA GLN A 34 -16.51 -7.44 21.15
C GLN A 34 -15.51 -7.36 22.31
N PRO A 35 -15.44 -6.28 23.09
CA PRO A 35 -14.55 -6.21 24.25
C PRO A 35 -14.90 -7.24 25.34
N VAL A 36 -16.18 -7.55 25.48
CA VAL A 36 -16.63 -8.57 26.45
C VAL A 36 -16.14 -9.95 26.03
N LEU A 37 -16.38 -10.31 24.77
CA LEU A 37 -15.94 -11.60 24.24
C LEU A 37 -14.41 -11.73 24.26
N TRP A 38 -13.67 -10.67 23.92
CA TRP A 38 -12.21 -10.69 23.97
C TRP A 38 -11.71 -10.99 25.40
N ARG A 39 -12.20 -10.29 26.42
CA ARG A 39 -11.81 -10.51 27.81
C ARG A 39 -12.13 -11.92 28.27
N GLU A 40 -13.30 -12.48 27.90
CA GLU A 40 -13.64 -13.85 28.22
C GLU A 40 -12.73 -14.88 27.55
N LEU A 41 -12.31 -14.63 26.30
CA LEU A 41 -11.33 -15.48 25.62
C LEU A 41 -9.97 -15.44 26.33
N VAL A 42 -9.51 -14.27 26.74
CA VAL A 42 -8.27 -14.12 27.51
C VAL A 42 -8.35 -14.84 28.84
N ARG A 43 -9.49 -14.69 29.56
CA ARG A 43 -9.75 -15.40 30.84
C ARG A 43 -9.72 -16.93 30.67
N LEU A 44 -10.45 -17.43 29.68
CA LEU A 44 -10.49 -18.86 29.37
C LEU A 44 -9.10 -19.42 29.01
N THR A 45 -8.33 -18.67 28.22
CA THR A 45 -6.95 -19.04 27.83
C THR A 45 -6.08 -19.18 29.08
N ALA A 46 -6.23 -18.27 30.06
CA ALA A 46 -5.54 -18.34 31.33
C ALA A 46 -5.94 -19.55 32.17
N GLU A 47 -7.24 -19.84 32.27
CA GLU A 47 -7.75 -21.00 32.96
C GLU A 47 -7.27 -22.33 32.39
N LEU A 48 -7.07 -22.38 31.10
CA LEU A 48 -6.49 -23.53 30.40
C LEU A 48 -4.96 -23.65 30.55
N GLY A 49 -4.34 -22.77 31.34
CA GLY A 49 -2.88 -22.75 31.53
C GLY A 49 -2.08 -22.40 30.28
N GLN A 50 -2.72 -21.83 29.28
CA GLN A 50 -2.05 -21.36 28.07
C GLN A 50 -1.36 -20.01 28.33
N PRO A 51 -0.23 -19.71 27.67
CA PRO A 51 0.46 -18.45 27.83
C PRO A 51 -0.42 -17.29 27.32
N HIS A 52 -0.40 -16.17 28.05
CA HIS A 52 -1.10 -14.93 27.66
C HIS A 52 -0.48 -14.20 26.47
N TRP A 53 0.27 -14.91 25.63
CA TRP A 53 0.96 -14.32 24.50
C TRP A 53 0.06 -14.36 23.28
N HIS A 54 -0.36 -13.20 22.84
CA HIS A 54 -0.96 -13.03 21.53
C HIS A 54 -0.08 -12.10 20.69
N ARG A 55 -0.36 -12.05 19.39
CA ARG A 55 0.49 -11.34 18.43
C ARG A 55 0.78 -9.88 18.84
N ALA A 56 -0.24 -9.12 19.28
CA ALA A 56 -0.07 -7.71 19.61
C ALA A 56 0.88 -7.50 20.80
N ASN A 57 0.67 -8.19 21.94
CA ASN A 57 1.52 -8.01 23.11
C ASN A 57 2.93 -8.59 22.93
N LEU A 58 3.07 -9.62 22.08
CA LEU A 58 4.37 -10.17 21.73
C LEU A 58 5.22 -9.14 20.96
N TYR A 59 4.63 -8.47 19.96
CA TYR A 59 5.31 -7.40 19.23
C TYR A 59 5.68 -6.22 20.14
N GLN A 60 4.80 -5.79 21.02
CA GLN A 60 5.09 -4.73 21.98
C GLN A 60 6.28 -5.07 22.87
N LYS A 61 6.32 -6.27 23.44
CA LYS A 61 7.43 -6.74 24.27
C LYS A 61 8.73 -6.89 23.47
N PHE A 62 8.65 -7.36 22.23
CA PHE A 62 9.79 -7.45 21.33
C PHE A 62 10.38 -6.06 21.05
N ILE A 63 9.55 -5.09 20.70
CA ILE A 63 9.96 -3.70 20.45
C ILE A 63 10.62 -3.11 21.71
N GLN A 64 9.95 -3.21 22.87
CA GLN A 64 10.49 -2.72 24.14
C GLN A 64 11.83 -3.37 24.50
N ALA A 65 11.96 -4.67 24.30
CA ALA A 65 13.21 -5.38 24.59
C ALA A 65 14.35 -4.88 23.69
N LEU A 66 14.08 -4.58 22.43
CA LEU A 66 15.08 -4.02 21.52
C LEU A 66 15.45 -2.58 21.90
N GLU A 67 14.47 -1.73 22.20
CA GLU A 67 14.68 -0.33 22.57
C GLU A 67 15.48 -0.20 23.88
N GLN A 68 15.29 -1.14 24.80
CA GLN A 68 15.99 -1.14 26.10
C GLN A 68 17.33 -1.89 26.07
N ALA A 69 17.64 -2.61 25.02
CA ALA A 69 18.88 -3.38 24.94
C ALA A 69 20.09 -2.45 24.78
N PRO A 70 21.10 -2.52 25.68
CA PRO A 70 22.26 -1.64 25.63
C PRO A 70 23.22 -1.96 24.46
N SER A 71 23.06 -3.12 23.87
CA SER A 71 23.86 -3.59 22.71
C SER A 71 23.06 -4.57 21.90
N ARG A 72 23.55 -4.88 20.69
CA ARG A 72 22.86 -5.82 19.79
C ARG A 72 22.67 -7.20 20.45
N PRO A 73 21.41 -7.66 20.64
CA PRO A 73 21.11 -8.96 21.19
C PRO A 73 21.69 -10.10 20.35
N GLN A 74 22.04 -11.22 21.02
CA GLN A 74 22.53 -12.41 20.34
C GLN A 74 21.49 -12.96 19.37
N GLY A 75 21.91 -13.37 18.19
CA GLY A 75 21.02 -13.90 17.13
C GLY A 75 20.53 -12.84 16.14
N ILE A 76 20.65 -11.54 16.43
CA ILE A 76 20.31 -10.51 15.46
C ILE A 76 21.48 -10.35 14.46
N PRO A 77 21.24 -10.49 13.13
CA PRO A 77 22.25 -10.32 12.11
C PRO A 77 22.74 -8.85 12.05
N LYS A 78 23.88 -8.63 11.43
CA LYS A 78 24.39 -7.27 11.20
C LYS A 78 23.54 -6.49 10.18
N ARG A 79 22.98 -7.19 9.22
CA ARG A 79 22.18 -6.62 8.12
C ARG A 79 20.95 -7.45 7.87
N LEU A 80 19.84 -6.79 7.57
CA LEU A 80 18.58 -7.38 7.19
C LEU A 80 18.12 -6.76 5.86
N PHE A 81 17.81 -7.59 4.88
CA PHE A 81 17.30 -7.16 3.59
C PHE A 81 15.85 -7.62 3.44
N ILE A 82 14.96 -6.67 3.14
CA ILE A 82 13.52 -6.90 2.96
C ILE A 82 13.15 -6.45 1.56
N PHE A 83 12.58 -7.36 0.77
CA PHE A 83 12.20 -7.08 -0.63
C PHE A 83 10.91 -7.82 -1.00
N GLY A 84 10.27 -7.35 -2.08
CA GLY A 84 9.06 -8.00 -2.61
C GLY A 84 7.78 -7.73 -1.80
N ILE A 85 7.79 -6.75 -0.89
CA ILE A 85 6.64 -6.38 -0.06
C ILE A 85 6.12 -5.03 -0.52
N SER A 86 4.85 -4.98 -0.94
CA SER A 86 4.21 -3.76 -1.42
C SER A 86 3.58 -2.92 -0.29
N ALA A 87 3.25 -3.54 0.84
CA ALA A 87 2.71 -2.87 2.02
C ALA A 87 3.01 -3.66 3.29
N LEU A 88 3.28 -2.95 4.37
CA LEU A 88 3.51 -3.52 5.70
C LEU A 88 2.55 -2.90 6.72
N PRO A 89 1.90 -3.71 7.57
CA PRO A 89 1.16 -3.18 8.71
C PRO A 89 2.05 -2.32 9.63
N PRO A 90 1.50 -1.28 10.27
CA PRO A 90 2.27 -0.36 11.12
C PRO A 90 3.08 -1.05 12.21
N VAL A 91 2.57 -2.13 12.79
CA VAL A 91 3.25 -2.88 13.84
C VAL A 91 4.56 -3.52 13.36
N TYR A 92 4.60 -3.98 12.10
CA TYR A 92 5.83 -4.52 11.50
C TYR A 92 6.85 -3.41 11.22
N LEU A 93 6.39 -2.25 10.77
CA LEU A 93 7.25 -1.09 10.59
C LEU A 93 7.87 -0.62 11.90
N SER A 94 7.09 -0.59 13.00
CA SER A 94 7.59 -0.29 14.33
C SER A 94 8.63 -1.31 14.81
N ALA A 95 8.40 -2.60 14.55
CA ALA A 95 9.37 -3.65 14.88
C ALA A 95 10.67 -3.52 14.06
N LEU A 96 10.58 -3.17 12.77
CA LEU A 96 11.76 -2.92 11.93
C LEU A 96 12.52 -1.67 12.38
N LYS A 97 11.81 -0.61 12.81
CA LYS A 97 12.43 0.58 13.41
C LYS A 97 13.19 0.22 14.68
N ALA A 98 12.61 -0.58 15.57
CA ALA A 98 13.31 -1.04 16.77
C ALA A 98 14.53 -1.93 16.42
N LEU A 99 14.42 -2.80 15.41
CA LEU A 99 15.55 -3.61 14.91
C LEU A 99 16.67 -2.74 14.34
N SER A 100 16.35 -1.62 13.70
CA SER A 100 17.34 -0.72 13.10
C SER A 100 18.28 -0.07 14.12
N LEU A 101 17.93 -0.09 15.42
CA LEU A 101 18.83 0.32 16.50
C LEU A 101 20.02 -0.66 16.66
N HIS A 102 19.93 -1.88 16.17
CA HIS A 102 20.89 -2.96 16.38
C HIS A 102 21.46 -3.58 15.11
N CYS A 103 20.86 -3.33 13.95
CA CYS A 103 21.31 -3.85 12.66
C CYS A 103 20.97 -2.90 11.52
N ASP A 104 21.69 -2.99 10.41
CA ASP A 104 21.36 -2.22 9.20
C ASP A 104 20.14 -2.88 8.53
N VAL A 105 19.00 -2.21 8.54
CA VAL A 105 17.77 -2.69 7.89
C VAL A 105 17.65 -2.01 6.53
N HIS A 106 17.72 -2.81 5.47
CA HIS A 106 17.54 -2.36 4.09
C HIS A 106 16.17 -2.81 3.59
N LEU A 107 15.27 -1.84 3.39
CA LEU A 107 13.96 -2.09 2.82
C LEU A 107 13.97 -1.69 1.33
N MET A 108 13.79 -2.69 0.46
CA MET A 108 13.72 -2.48 -0.98
C MET A 108 12.26 -2.31 -1.40
N PHE A 109 11.83 -1.06 -1.43
CA PHE A 109 10.48 -0.68 -1.79
C PHE A 109 10.42 -0.31 -3.28
N THR A 110 9.46 -0.89 -4.00
CA THR A 110 9.20 -0.51 -5.40
C THR A 110 8.44 0.81 -5.40
N ASN A 111 9.17 1.92 -5.54
CA ASN A 111 8.62 3.25 -5.62
C ASN A 111 8.35 3.61 -7.09
N PRO A 112 7.09 3.87 -7.49
CA PRO A 112 6.77 4.17 -8.88
C PRO A 112 7.16 5.60 -9.30
N SER A 113 7.35 6.53 -8.36
CA SER A 113 7.68 7.92 -8.66
C SER A 113 8.89 8.40 -7.86
N ARG A 114 9.70 9.25 -8.49
CA ARG A 114 10.83 9.95 -7.84
C ARG A 114 10.37 11.11 -6.96
N HIS A 115 9.15 11.58 -7.15
CA HIS A 115 8.57 12.64 -6.36
C HIS A 115 7.72 12.07 -5.22
N TYR A 116 7.51 12.87 -4.17
CA TYR A 116 6.63 12.48 -3.09
C TYR A 116 5.18 12.43 -3.60
N TRP A 117 4.52 11.29 -3.41
CA TRP A 117 3.16 11.03 -3.88
C TRP A 117 2.22 10.50 -2.78
N GLY A 118 2.67 10.58 -1.52
CA GLY A 118 1.88 10.11 -0.38
C GLY A 118 0.60 10.91 -0.12
N ASP A 119 0.48 12.11 -0.67
CA ASP A 119 -0.64 13.04 -0.50
C ASP A 119 -1.54 13.19 -1.74
N ILE A 120 -1.23 12.50 -2.85
CA ILE A 120 -2.06 12.57 -4.05
C ILE A 120 -3.45 11.95 -3.80
N GLN A 121 -4.48 12.50 -4.45
CA GLN A 121 -5.87 12.11 -4.22
C GLN A 121 -6.51 11.54 -5.48
N ASP A 122 -7.31 10.49 -5.33
CA ASP A 122 -8.08 9.91 -6.43
C ASP A 122 -9.08 10.94 -7.00
N PRO A 123 -9.02 11.23 -8.31
CA PRO A 123 -9.93 12.18 -8.95
C PRO A 123 -11.42 11.86 -8.71
N LYS A 124 -11.80 10.59 -8.67
CA LYS A 124 -13.18 10.17 -8.41
C LYS A 124 -13.60 10.45 -6.95
N TRP A 125 -12.69 10.29 -6.01
CA TRP A 125 -12.94 10.62 -4.61
C TRP A 125 -13.10 12.13 -4.44
N VAL A 126 -12.21 12.92 -5.05
CA VAL A 126 -12.29 14.39 -5.06
C VAL A 126 -13.62 14.87 -5.65
N ALA A 127 -14.01 14.34 -6.82
CA ALA A 127 -15.27 14.71 -7.47
C ALA A 127 -16.52 14.34 -6.62
N ARG A 128 -16.46 13.27 -5.82
CA ARG A 128 -17.53 12.94 -4.86
C ARG A 128 -17.59 13.92 -3.71
N GLN A 129 -16.46 14.28 -3.15
CA GLN A 129 -16.35 15.28 -2.08
C GLN A 129 -16.90 16.64 -2.52
N TRP A 130 -16.60 17.05 -3.75
CA TRP A 130 -17.10 18.32 -4.29
C TRP A 130 -18.62 18.30 -4.49
N ARG A 131 -19.16 17.21 -5.04
CA ARG A 131 -20.62 17.04 -5.20
C ARG A 131 -21.38 17.02 -3.87
N SER A 132 -20.82 16.44 -2.82
CA SER A 132 -21.44 16.44 -1.49
C SER A 132 -21.38 17.81 -0.79
N ARG A 133 -20.61 18.76 -1.33
CA ARG A 133 -20.47 20.14 -0.83
C ARG A 133 -21.37 21.14 -1.53
N ASP A 134 -21.95 20.78 -2.67
CA ASP A 134 -22.84 21.65 -3.43
C ASP A 134 -24.03 22.05 -2.53
N GLY A 135 -24.00 23.32 -2.06
CA GLY A 135 -24.99 23.91 -1.15
C GLY A 135 -24.52 24.23 0.28
N ASP A 136 -23.36 23.74 0.73
CA ASP A 136 -22.83 24.07 2.07
C ASP A 136 -21.71 25.12 2.01
N THR A 137 -22.08 26.38 2.11
CA THR A 137 -21.20 27.55 2.09
C THR A 137 -20.46 27.78 3.42
N THR A 138 -20.76 26.99 4.46
CA THR A 138 -20.20 27.18 5.81
C THR A 138 -18.86 26.48 6.03
N ARG A 139 -18.49 25.58 5.12
CA ARG A 139 -17.21 24.83 5.24
C ARG A 139 -16.04 25.62 4.65
N PRO A 140 -14.86 25.59 5.31
CA PRO A 140 -13.69 26.30 4.83
C PRO A 140 -13.29 25.82 3.42
N PHE A 141 -12.81 26.78 2.61
CA PHE A 141 -12.26 26.49 1.28
C PHE A 141 -11.04 25.56 1.45
N LEU A 142 -11.15 24.35 0.96
CA LEU A 142 -9.99 23.46 0.87
C LEU A 142 -9.15 23.86 -0.35
N PRO A 143 -7.81 23.83 -0.22
CA PRO A 143 -6.93 24.02 -1.37
C PRO A 143 -7.25 22.99 -2.46
N PRO A 144 -6.99 23.32 -3.73
CA PRO A 144 -7.18 22.36 -4.82
C PRO A 144 -6.43 21.06 -4.49
N PRO A 145 -7.08 19.91 -4.70
CA PRO A 145 -6.45 18.64 -4.37
C PRO A 145 -5.24 18.39 -5.27
N ASN A 146 -4.19 17.85 -4.68
CA ASN A 146 -3.06 17.35 -5.45
C ASN A 146 -3.46 16.00 -6.07
N ILE A 147 -3.72 15.99 -7.36
CA ILE A 147 -4.07 14.77 -8.10
C ILE A 147 -2.78 14.05 -8.55
N GLY A 148 -1.72 14.81 -8.87
CA GLY A 148 -0.51 14.26 -9.46
C GLY A 148 -0.83 13.48 -10.73
N ASN A 149 -0.24 12.30 -10.87
CA ASN A 149 -0.60 11.40 -11.98
C ASN A 149 -1.93 10.68 -11.67
N PRO A 150 -3.00 10.83 -12.49
CA PRO A 150 -4.33 10.27 -12.20
C PRO A 150 -4.37 8.74 -12.14
N LEU A 151 -3.53 8.07 -12.92
CA LEU A 151 -3.43 6.62 -12.92
C LEU A 151 -2.83 6.12 -11.60
N LEU A 152 -1.74 6.74 -11.15
CA LEU A 152 -1.13 6.44 -9.86
C LEU A 152 -2.10 6.76 -8.70
N ALA A 153 -2.81 7.87 -8.76
CA ALA A 153 -3.76 8.29 -7.74
C ALA A 153 -4.92 7.30 -7.57
N SER A 154 -5.44 6.74 -8.67
CA SER A 154 -6.57 5.81 -8.64
C SER A 154 -6.16 4.37 -8.30
N MET A 155 -5.04 3.88 -8.83
CA MET A 155 -4.60 2.49 -8.70
C MET A 155 -3.57 2.29 -7.58
N GLY A 156 -2.84 3.33 -7.21
CA GLY A 156 -1.73 3.29 -6.25
C GLY A 156 -2.12 3.40 -4.77
N LYS A 157 -3.40 3.32 -4.40
CA LYS A 157 -3.86 3.60 -3.03
C LYS A 157 -3.09 2.85 -1.94
N LEU A 158 -2.98 1.53 -2.08
CA LEU A 158 -2.29 0.70 -1.09
C LEU A 158 -0.79 1.06 -0.97
N GLY A 159 -0.13 1.26 -2.10
CA GLY A 159 1.27 1.70 -2.14
C GLY A 159 1.47 3.09 -1.55
N ARG A 160 0.54 4.01 -1.81
CA ARG A 160 0.56 5.36 -1.25
C ARG A 160 0.45 5.36 0.27
N ASP A 161 -0.51 4.59 0.82
CA ASP A 161 -0.70 4.48 2.26
C ASP A 161 0.56 3.89 2.93
N ASN A 162 1.18 2.88 2.30
CA ASN A 162 2.45 2.32 2.76
C ASN A 162 3.61 3.32 2.61
N PHE A 163 3.70 4.04 1.51
CA PHE A 163 4.74 5.05 1.28
C PHE A 163 4.67 6.19 2.31
N TYR A 164 3.47 6.64 2.64
CA TYR A 164 3.25 7.61 3.71
C TYR A 164 3.76 7.10 5.07
N LEU A 165 3.49 5.84 5.41
CA LEU A 165 3.99 5.24 6.66
C LEU A 165 5.51 5.09 6.66
N LEU A 166 6.11 4.72 5.52
CA LEU A 166 7.57 4.63 5.38
C LEU A 166 8.24 6.00 5.56
N ALA A 167 7.67 7.05 4.95
CA ALA A 167 8.20 8.40 5.09
C ALA A 167 8.24 8.90 6.55
N GLN A 168 7.28 8.46 7.39
CA GLN A 168 7.26 8.78 8.83
C GLN A 168 8.39 8.12 9.63
N LEU A 169 9.04 7.11 9.10
CA LEU A 169 10.19 6.47 9.75
C LEU A 169 11.49 7.29 9.58
N GLU A 170 11.47 8.31 8.74
CA GLU A 170 12.64 9.13 8.37
C GLU A 170 13.83 8.27 7.90
N PRO A 171 13.62 7.40 6.88
CA PRO A 171 14.67 6.53 6.39
C PRO A 171 15.77 7.32 5.66
N ASN A 172 16.95 6.71 5.56
CA ASN A 172 17.96 7.17 4.61
C ASN A 172 17.61 6.64 3.22
N ASP A 173 17.06 7.49 2.36
CA ASP A 173 16.65 7.10 1.03
C ASP A 173 17.86 6.93 0.10
N ILE A 174 17.88 5.79 -0.60
CA ILE A 174 18.81 5.52 -1.68
C ILE A 174 18.00 5.42 -2.97
N GLU A 175 18.08 6.45 -3.78
CA GLU A 175 17.37 6.49 -5.04
C GLU A 175 18.05 5.60 -6.09
N ALA A 176 17.26 4.72 -6.71
CA ALA A 176 17.71 3.83 -7.78
C ALA A 176 16.74 3.88 -8.99
N PHE A 177 16.25 5.08 -9.30
CA PHE A 177 15.34 5.27 -10.43
C PHE A 177 16.08 5.19 -11.76
N VAL A 178 15.43 4.53 -12.72
CA VAL A 178 15.88 4.47 -14.11
C VAL A 178 14.84 5.13 -14.99
N GLU A 179 15.27 6.07 -15.81
CA GLU A 179 14.39 6.76 -16.76
C GLU A 179 13.93 5.79 -17.87
N PRO A 180 12.61 5.55 -18.04
CA PRO A 180 12.13 4.74 -19.16
C PRO A 180 12.42 5.42 -20.51
N GLN A 181 12.63 4.63 -21.54
CA GLN A 181 12.64 5.14 -22.91
C GLN A 181 11.25 5.66 -23.29
N THR A 182 11.12 6.40 -24.38
CA THR A 182 9.84 6.97 -24.84
C THR A 182 9.43 6.44 -26.20
N ASP A 183 9.81 5.20 -26.50
CA ASP A 183 9.62 4.55 -27.79
C ASP A 183 8.25 3.91 -27.98
N ASN A 184 7.49 3.75 -26.89
CA ASN A 184 6.17 3.14 -26.90
C ASN A 184 5.26 3.71 -25.80
N LEU A 185 3.97 3.40 -25.88
CA LEU A 185 2.95 3.91 -24.95
C LEU A 185 3.20 3.48 -23.49
N LEU A 186 3.63 2.24 -23.26
CA LEU A 186 3.90 1.73 -21.90
C LEU A 186 5.04 2.54 -21.25
N HIS A 187 6.14 2.73 -21.96
CA HIS A 187 7.28 3.48 -21.44
C HIS A 187 6.92 4.95 -21.20
N GLN A 188 6.07 5.54 -22.04
CA GLN A 188 5.58 6.89 -21.81
C GLN A 188 4.74 6.99 -20.54
N LEU A 189 3.78 6.08 -20.34
CA LEU A 189 2.98 6.03 -19.10
C LEU A 189 3.86 5.81 -17.86
N GLN A 190 4.86 4.95 -17.96
CA GLN A 190 5.81 4.73 -16.86
C GLN A 190 6.61 6.00 -16.53
N ARG A 191 7.01 6.76 -17.55
CA ARG A 191 7.70 8.04 -17.38
C ARG A 191 6.80 9.10 -16.77
N ASP A 192 5.54 9.20 -17.22
CA ASP A 192 4.57 10.13 -16.67
C ASP A 192 4.31 9.82 -15.17
N ILE A 193 4.18 8.54 -14.81
CA ILE A 193 4.06 8.11 -13.42
C ILE A 193 5.33 8.46 -12.63
N LEU A 194 6.51 8.18 -13.19
CA LEU A 194 7.78 8.44 -12.54
C LEU A 194 7.96 9.93 -12.20
N ASN A 195 7.50 10.83 -13.08
CA ASN A 195 7.60 12.27 -12.92
C ASN A 195 6.35 12.93 -12.32
N LEU A 196 5.31 12.19 -11.99
CA LEU A 196 3.99 12.66 -11.54
C LEU A 196 3.30 13.57 -12.57
N ASP A 197 3.63 13.42 -13.84
CA ASP A 197 2.99 14.17 -14.91
C ASP A 197 1.54 13.71 -15.09
N ASP A 198 0.61 14.65 -15.24
CA ASP A 198 -0.82 14.32 -15.39
C ASP A 198 -1.08 13.59 -16.72
N GLY A 199 -0.34 13.85 -17.79
CA GLY A 199 -0.52 13.21 -19.08
C GLY A 199 -1.90 13.43 -19.74
N THR A 200 -2.87 14.01 -19.03
CA THR A 200 -4.23 14.27 -19.53
C THR A 200 -4.32 15.64 -20.20
N VAL A 201 -3.93 15.71 -21.45
CA VAL A 201 -4.13 16.91 -22.24
C VAL A 201 -5.57 16.92 -22.77
N LEU A 202 -6.47 17.58 -22.06
CA LEU A 202 -7.88 17.73 -22.48
C LEU A 202 -7.99 18.55 -23.77
N MET A 203 -7.20 19.61 -23.88
CA MET A 203 -7.07 20.43 -25.10
C MET A 203 -5.60 20.54 -25.48
N PRO A 204 -5.16 19.81 -26.51
CA PRO A 204 -3.77 19.88 -26.96
C PRO A 204 -3.49 21.28 -27.56
N ASP A 205 -2.40 21.86 -27.13
CA ASP A 205 -1.86 23.11 -27.66
C ASP A 205 -0.41 22.90 -28.15
N ALA A 206 0.27 23.98 -28.54
CA ALA A 206 1.64 23.91 -29.03
C ALA A 206 2.66 23.52 -27.96
N GLU A 207 2.35 23.80 -26.68
CA GLU A 207 3.21 23.47 -25.54
C GLU A 207 2.95 22.05 -24.99
N HIS A 208 1.69 21.57 -25.16
CA HIS A 208 1.24 20.26 -24.68
C HIS A 208 0.60 19.45 -25.82
N PRO A 209 1.38 19.02 -26.82
CA PRO A 209 0.84 18.21 -27.92
C PRO A 209 0.48 16.80 -27.46
N ARG A 210 -0.59 16.22 -28.03
CA ARG A 210 -0.85 14.79 -27.87
C ARG A 210 0.25 13.99 -28.54
N HIS A 211 0.80 13.02 -27.82
CA HIS A 211 1.75 12.09 -28.41
C HIS A 211 1.00 11.03 -29.25
N PRO A 212 1.31 10.90 -30.55
CA PRO A 212 0.69 9.89 -31.37
C PRO A 212 1.19 8.50 -30.96
N VAL A 213 0.27 7.56 -30.79
CA VAL A 213 0.60 6.14 -30.59
C VAL A 213 0.77 5.49 -31.95
N ALA A 214 1.90 4.82 -32.18
CA ALA A 214 2.18 4.13 -33.42
C ALA A 214 1.18 2.96 -33.62
N GLN A 215 0.70 2.74 -34.84
CA GLN A 215 -0.27 1.66 -35.13
C GLN A 215 0.25 0.25 -34.82
N ASN A 216 1.56 0.06 -34.83
CA ASN A 216 2.21 -1.20 -34.49
C ASN A 216 2.67 -1.26 -33.01
N ASP A 217 2.29 -0.29 -32.21
CA ASP A 217 2.55 -0.33 -30.78
C ASP A 217 1.62 -1.35 -30.08
N HIS A 218 2.23 -2.39 -29.54
CA HIS A 218 1.56 -3.45 -28.81
C HIS A 218 2.02 -3.52 -27.34
N SER A 219 2.61 -2.45 -26.84
CA SER A 219 3.13 -2.38 -25.48
C SER A 219 2.04 -2.45 -24.40
N ILE A 220 0.82 -2.00 -24.74
CA ILE A 220 -0.37 -2.14 -23.89
C ILE A 220 -1.47 -2.83 -24.67
N ARG A 221 -2.12 -3.82 -24.04
CA ARG A 221 -3.28 -4.53 -24.60
C ARG A 221 -4.42 -4.51 -23.61
N ILE A 222 -5.59 -4.14 -24.08
CA ILE A 222 -6.83 -4.14 -23.30
C ILE A 222 -7.76 -5.18 -23.90
N ASN A 223 -8.13 -6.19 -23.11
CA ASN A 223 -9.03 -7.25 -23.52
C ASN A 223 -10.32 -7.14 -22.72
N ALA A 224 -11.44 -6.87 -23.38
CA ALA A 224 -12.77 -6.89 -22.77
C ALA A 224 -13.33 -8.32 -22.83
N CYS A 225 -13.53 -8.93 -21.67
CA CYS A 225 -14.02 -10.31 -21.57
C CYS A 225 -15.40 -10.34 -20.90
N HIS A 226 -16.23 -11.31 -21.29
CA HIS A 226 -17.61 -11.44 -20.79
C HIS A 226 -17.72 -12.25 -19.47
N SER A 227 -16.62 -12.87 -19.04
CA SER A 227 -16.57 -13.63 -17.79
C SER A 227 -15.16 -13.70 -17.21
N PRO A 228 -15.00 -13.88 -15.87
CA PRO A 228 -13.69 -14.04 -15.24
C PRO A 228 -12.89 -15.23 -15.80
N MET A 229 -13.55 -16.33 -16.15
CA MET A 229 -12.90 -17.49 -16.78
C MET A 229 -12.28 -17.09 -18.12
N ARG A 230 -12.99 -16.31 -18.93
CA ARG A 230 -12.49 -15.84 -20.22
C ARG A 230 -11.30 -14.90 -20.09
N GLU A 231 -11.26 -14.10 -19.04
CA GLU A 231 -10.08 -13.25 -18.73
C GLU A 231 -8.83 -14.10 -18.50
N VAL A 232 -8.97 -15.17 -17.70
CA VAL A 232 -7.87 -16.11 -17.43
C VAL A 232 -7.43 -16.85 -18.69
N GLU A 233 -8.37 -17.31 -19.51
CA GLU A 233 -8.06 -17.98 -20.78
C GLU A 233 -7.30 -17.06 -21.74
N VAL A 234 -7.75 -15.83 -21.92
CA VAL A 234 -7.07 -14.83 -22.78
C VAL A 234 -5.66 -14.52 -22.27
N LEU A 235 -5.51 -14.39 -20.94
CA LEU A 235 -4.19 -14.21 -20.33
C LEU A 235 -3.29 -15.41 -20.59
N HIS A 236 -3.80 -16.63 -20.39
CA HIS A 236 -3.08 -17.88 -20.65
C HIS A 236 -2.61 -17.98 -22.10
N ASP A 237 -3.51 -17.74 -23.07
CA ASP A 237 -3.18 -17.76 -24.49
C ASP A 237 -2.11 -16.72 -24.85
N HIS A 238 -2.20 -15.54 -24.24
CA HIS A 238 -1.21 -14.48 -24.42
C HIS A 238 0.16 -14.88 -23.86
N LEU A 239 0.20 -15.48 -22.66
CA LEU A 239 1.44 -15.96 -22.04
C LEU A 239 2.08 -17.09 -22.85
N LEU A 240 1.29 -18.02 -23.40
CA LEU A 240 1.79 -19.08 -24.30
C LEU A 240 2.38 -18.47 -25.57
N HIS A 241 1.73 -17.48 -26.17
CA HIS A 241 2.25 -16.79 -27.35
C HIS A 241 3.59 -16.10 -27.08
N LEU A 242 3.76 -15.47 -25.94
CA LEU A 242 5.01 -14.85 -25.51
C LEU A 242 6.11 -15.89 -25.26
N ASN A 243 5.79 -17.00 -24.61
CA ASN A 243 6.74 -18.08 -24.30
C ASN A 243 7.27 -18.78 -25.56
N GLY A 244 6.45 -18.91 -26.59
CA GLY A 244 6.86 -19.44 -27.89
C GLY A 244 7.84 -18.56 -28.69
N ARG A 245 8.09 -17.32 -28.27
CA ARG A 245 8.96 -16.34 -28.94
C ARG A 245 10.32 -16.11 -28.28
N SER A 246 10.78 -16.99 -27.40
CA SER A 246 12.10 -16.95 -26.73
C SER A 246 12.29 -15.90 -25.61
N ASN A 247 12.58 -16.38 -24.40
CA ASN A 247 13.28 -15.67 -23.30
C ASN A 247 12.72 -14.29 -22.87
N ILE A 248 11.42 -14.10 -22.81
CA ILE A 248 10.86 -12.90 -22.20
C ILE A 248 10.66 -13.17 -20.72
N LEU A 249 11.48 -12.52 -19.90
CA LEU A 249 11.28 -12.38 -18.47
C LEU A 249 10.00 -11.57 -18.27
N ILE A 250 8.91 -12.20 -17.77
CA ILE A 250 7.66 -11.49 -17.48
C ILE A 250 7.87 -10.66 -16.21
N VAL A 251 8.25 -9.41 -16.40
CA VAL A 251 8.26 -8.41 -15.32
C VAL A 251 7.00 -7.58 -15.47
N GLY A 252 6.00 -7.89 -14.67
CA GLY A 252 4.81 -7.07 -14.46
C GLY A 252 3.66 -7.29 -15.44
N ALA A 253 2.87 -8.34 -15.26
CA ALA A 253 1.51 -8.38 -15.78
C ALA A 253 0.57 -7.66 -14.79
N ALA A 254 0.15 -6.43 -15.11
CA ALA A 254 -0.96 -5.80 -14.42
C ALA A 254 -2.26 -6.32 -15.02
N VAL A 255 -2.96 -7.18 -14.30
CA VAL A 255 -4.33 -7.59 -14.63
C VAL A 255 -5.26 -6.50 -14.11
N VAL A 256 -5.81 -5.69 -14.99
CA VAL A 256 -6.88 -4.74 -14.65
C VAL A 256 -8.20 -5.48 -14.75
N VAL A 257 -8.76 -5.88 -13.61
CA VAL A 257 -10.13 -6.39 -13.52
C VAL A 257 -11.08 -5.20 -13.53
N ALA A 258 -11.75 -4.97 -14.63
CA ALA A 258 -12.85 -4.02 -14.69
C ALA A 258 -14.11 -4.72 -14.10
N GLY A 259 -14.34 -4.51 -12.79
CA GLY A 259 -15.61 -4.89 -12.16
C GLY A 259 -16.74 -3.99 -12.63
N GLY A 260 -17.82 -4.57 -13.13
CA GLY A 260 -19.06 -3.91 -13.45
C GLY A 260 -19.84 -3.45 -12.22
#